data_bef12269e5d5d4ee002c7e2ea9470d78
#
_entry.id   bef12269e5d5d4ee002c7e2ea9470d78
#
_cell.length_a   1.000
_cell.length_b   1.000
_cell.length_c   1.000
_cell.angle_alpha   90.00
_cell.angle_beta   90.00
_cell.angle_gamma   90.00
#
_symmetry.space_group_name_H-M   'P 1'
#
loop_
_entity.id
_entity.type
_entity.pdbx_description
1 polymer ?
#
loop_
_entity_poly.entity_id
_entity_poly.type
_entity_poly.pdbx_seq_one_letter_code
_entity_poly.pdbx_strand_id
1 'polypeptide(L)' 'METVNVTIRMERQTRDDAAKLFSEFGISTTQAINMFLKQAVREQRIPFEVAARPAVGH' A
#
# COMPACT_ATOMS: atom_id res chain seq x y z
N MET A 1 -2.18 20.95 -7.91
CA MET A 1 -3.13 20.02 -7.32
C MET A 1 -3.10 20.12 -5.81
N GLU A 2 -4.26 19.98 -5.22
CA GLU A 2 -4.39 20.08 -3.78
C GLU A 2 -4.04 18.75 -3.14
N THR A 3 -3.31 18.81 -2.04
CA THR A 3 -3.03 17.60 -1.27
C THR A 3 -3.86 17.63 0.00
N VAL A 4 -4.31 16.48 0.41
CA VAL A 4 -5.07 16.34 1.64
C VAL A 4 -4.41 15.27 2.50
N ASN A 5 -4.66 15.36 3.81
CA ASN A 5 -4.11 14.38 4.73
C ASN A 5 -5.08 13.22 4.89
N VAL A 6 -4.55 12.02 4.83
CA VAL A 6 -5.34 10.81 5.00
C VAL A 6 -4.69 9.99 6.11
N THR A 7 -5.50 9.57 7.08
CA THR A 7 -5.00 8.77 8.19
C THR A 7 -5.34 7.31 7.92
N ILE A 8 -4.32 6.46 8.00
CA ILE A 8 -4.48 5.03 7.76
C ILE A 8 -4.06 4.29 9.02
N ARG A 9 -4.92 3.39 9.47
CA ARG A 9 -4.61 2.55 10.62
C ARG A 9 -4.08 1.22 10.12
N MET A 10 -3.00 0.76 10.73
CA MET A 10 -2.42 -0.54 10.34
C MET A 10 -1.66 -1.08 11.52
N GLU A 11 -1.42 -2.38 11.50
CA GLU A 11 -0.64 -3.01 12.52
C GLU A 11 0.79 -2.50 12.50
N ARG A 12 1.37 -2.41 13.70
CA ARG A 12 2.75 -1.93 13.81
C ARG A 12 3.70 -2.84 13.03
N GLN A 13 3.50 -4.15 13.14
CA GLN A 13 4.37 -5.09 12.45
C GLN A 13 4.32 -4.88 10.94
N THR A 14 3.11 -4.73 10.40
CA THR A 14 2.95 -4.50 8.97
C THR A 14 3.61 -3.21 8.56
N ARG A 15 3.44 -2.15 9.36
CA ARG A 15 4.05 -0.87 9.05
C ARG A 15 5.57 -0.98 9.02
N ASP A 16 6.13 -1.64 10.02
CA ASP A 16 7.58 -1.73 10.13
C ASP A 16 8.16 -2.58 9.02
N ASP A 17 7.49 -3.69 8.70
CA ASP A 17 7.96 -4.57 7.64
C ASP A 17 7.88 -3.87 6.28
N ALA A 18 6.79 -3.14 6.05
CA ALA A 18 6.62 -2.43 4.80
C ALA A 18 7.66 -1.31 4.67
N ALA A 19 7.88 -0.57 5.75
CA ALA A 19 8.84 0.52 5.72
C ALA A 19 10.25 -0.01 5.41
N LYS A 20 10.59 -1.15 5.99
CA LYS A 20 11.88 -1.75 5.75
C LYS A 20 12.03 -2.17 4.29
N LEU A 21 11.00 -2.81 3.76
CA LEU A 21 11.03 -3.24 2.36
C LEU A 21 11.15 -2.05 1.41
N PHE A 22 10.32 -1.03 1.64
CA PHE A 22 10.31 0.11 0.74
C PHE A 22 11.61 0.89 0.81
N SER A 23 12.26 0.91 1.97
CA SER A 23 13.53 1.60 2.08
C SER A 23 14.59 0.92 1.22
N GLU A 24 14.47 -0.39 1.00
CA GLU A 24 15.37 -1.09 0.10
C GLU A 24 15.18 -0.66 -1.35
N PHE A 25 13.99 -0.17 -1.67
CA PHE A 25 13.70 0.38 -3.00
C PHE A 25 13.99 1.88 -3.08
N GLY A 26 14.35 2.49 -1.96
CA GLY A 26 14.63 3.92 -1.96
C GLY A 26 13.38 4.79 -1.93
N ILE A 27 12.26 4.25 -1.45
CA ILE A 27 11.01 5.04 -1.36
C ILE A 27 10.49 4.99 0.06
N SER A 28 9.66 5.98 0.39
CA SER A 28 9.00 6.01 1.69
C SER A 28 7.69 5.24 1.61
N THR A 29 7.13 4.92 2.79
CA THR A 29 5.84 4.26 2.84
C THR A 29 4.77 5.13 2.19
N THR A 30 4.81 6.44 2.43
CA THR A 30 3.85 7.36 1.82
C THR A 30 3.94 7.30 0.30
N GLN A 31 5.15 7.29 -0.24
CA GLN A 31 5.32 7.20 -1.69
C GLN A 31 4.76 5.90 -2.23
N ALA A 32 4.99 4.79 -1.50
CA ALA A 32 4.48 3.49 -1.94
C ALA A 32 2.96 3.48 -1.96
N ILE A 33 2.34 4.06 -0.94
CA ILE A 33 0.88 4.11 -0.89
C ILE A 33 0.34 4.95 -2.03
N ASN A 34 0.96 6.09 -2.30
CA ASN A 34 0.52 6.94 -3.40
C ASN A 34 0.66 6.24 -4.74
N MET A 35 1.73 5.48 -4.91
CA MET A 35 1.93 4.73 -6.14
C MET A 35 0.82 3.70 -6.33
N PHE A 36 0.47 3.00 -5.26
CA PHE A 36 -0.62 2.03 -5.33
C PHE A 36 -1.93 2.68 -5.71
N LEU A 37 -2.25 3.80 -5.04
CA LEU A 37 -3.51 4.47 -5.29
C LEU A 37 -3.60 4.99 -6.73
N LYS A 38 -2.52 5.55 -7.23
CA LYS A 38 -2.51 6.03 -8.60
C LYS A 38 -2.68 4.90 -9.59
N GLN A 39 -2.05 3.77 -9.32
CA GLN A 39 -2.18 2.62 -10.20
C GLN A 39 -3.60 2.08 -10.19
N ALA A 40 -4.22 2.00 -9.01
CA ALA A 40 -5.59 1.51 -8.91
C ALA A 40 -6.55 2.41 -9.66
N VAL A 41 -6.38 3.72 -9.55
CA VAL A 41 -7.24 4.67 -10.25
C VAL A 41 -7.04 4.57 -11.76
N ARG A 42 -5.79 4.44 -12.20
CA ARG A 42 -5.50 4.35 -13.62
C ARG A 42 -6.15 3.12 -14.24
N GLU A 43 -6.09 2.00 -13.56
CA GLU A 43 -6.62 0.76 -14.10
C GLU A 43 -8.08 0.53 -13.74
N GLN A 44 -8.63 1.35 -12.85
CA GLN A 44 -10.00 1.22 -12.37
C GLN A 44 -10.24 -0.15 -11.80
N ARG A 45 -9.26 -0.67 -11.06
CA ARG A 45 -9.36 -1.95 -10.40
C ARG A 45 -8.28 -2.02 -9.33
N ILE A 46 -8.45 -2.97 -8.43
CA ILE A 46 -7.40 -3.28 -7.46
C ILE A 46 -6.42 -4.21 -8.15
N PRO A 47 -5.13 -3.84 -8.20
CA PRO A 47 -4.15 -4.59 -8.99
C PRO A 47 -3.69 -5.90 -8.33
N PHE A 48 -4.58 -6.51 -7.58
CA PHE A 48 -4.37 -7.85 -7.04
C PHE A 48 -5.71 -8.42 -6.66
N GLU A 49 -5.76 -9.72 -6.44
CA GLU A 49 -7.02 -10.37 -6.13
C GLU A 49 -7.42 -10.09 -4.69
N VAL A 50 -8.72 -9.75 -4.51
CA VAL A 50 -9.28 -9.57 -3.18
C VAL A 50 -10.29 -10.70 -2.98
N ALA A 51 -10.03 -11.55 -2.00
CA ALA A 51 -10.87 -12.71 -1.74
C ALA A 51 -11.67 -12.49 -0.47
N ALA A 52 -12.78 -13.24 -0.36
CA ALA A 52 -13.63 -13.15 0.82
C ALA A 52 -12.90 -13.60 2.07
N ARG A 53 -11.90 -14.45 1.92
CA ARG A 53 -11.04 -14.87 3.02
C ARG A 53 -9.60 -14.80 2.55
N PRO A 54 -8.67 -14.67 3.47
CA PRO A 54 -7.27 -14.55 3.08
C PRO A 54 -6.82 -15.77 2.30
N ALA A 55 -5.93 -15.53 1.35
CA ALA A 55 -5.33 -16.62 0.64
C ALA A 55 -4.54 -17.47 1.61
N VAL A 56 -4.64 -18.78 1.47
CA VAL A 56 -3.93 -19.70 2.30
C VAL A 56 -2.61 -20.01 1.63
N GLY A 57 -1.62 -20.28 2.40
CA GLY A 57 -0.36 -20.61 1.80
C GLY A 57 0.76 -19.74 2.28
N HIS A 58 0.50 -19.13 3.35
CA HIS A 58 1.53 -18.33 3.95
C HIS A 58 1.42 -18.42 5.45
#